data_52a77c3a1df212b0ade22687ee73f6ff
#
_entry.id   52a77c3a1df212b0ade22687ee73f6ff
#
_cell.length_a   1.000
_cell.length_b   1.000
_cell.length_c   1.000
_cell.angle_alpha   90.00
_cell.angle_beta   90.00
_cell.angle_gamma   90.00
#
_symmetry.space_group_name_H-M   'P 1'
#
loop_
_entity.id
_entity.type
_entity.pdbx_description
1 polymer ?
#
loop_
_entity_poly.entity_id
_entity_poly.type
_entity_poly.pdbx_seq_one_letter_code
_entity_poly.pdbx_strand_id
1 'polypeptide(L)'
;MRAIVATVLLAVCLGAAVLAGAQAPTLAPNELGRVMILEYHKIDNPEARWTRTPENFKRDLTRLWERGYRTVALTDYLDGKISLPAGTSPVILTFDDSSPGQFRYLQKGADWVIDPACGVGILEAFAREHPGFGHAATFYVLPGAKAPNDLFNQADLAGRKLQYLASQGYEIGNHTLWHAELARYPEATVRDQLATAQAWVQRHVPGYRFRTVALPHGSYPKELGWAVSGEAKGMTYKHDAILMVAGGAAPSPHAKNFDPLHLPRIQVVDKDFDYWLTYFDRNPGERYVSDGDPTTVTVASGTTGKVGAVKAARVIERR
;
A
#
# COMPACT_ATOMS: atom_id res chain seq x y z
N MET A 1 36.99 -28.64 63.86
CA MET A 1 35.58 -28.41 63.48
C MET A 1 35.60 -27.59 62.19
N ARG A 2 35.32 -28.21 61.05
CA ARG A 2 35.25 -27.55 59.73
C ARG A 2 33.76 -27.42 59.37
N ALA A 3 33.29 -26.16 59.20
CA ALA A 3 31.95 -25.88 58.78
C ALA A 3 31.87 -25.96 57.23
N ILE A 4 30.98 -26.76 56.69
CA ILE A 4 30.68 -26.88 55.27
C ILE A 4 29.54 -25.90 54.98
N VAL A 5 29.82 -24.89 54.15
CA VAL A 5 28.79 -23.99 53.60
C VAL A 5 28.27 -24.59 52.30
N ALA A 6 27.01 -25.00 52.30
CA ALA A 6 26.33 -25.48 51.11
C ALA A 6 25.69 -24.27 50.36
N THR A 7 26.19 -23.98 49.18
CA THR A 7 25.61 -22.96 48.28
C THR A 7 24.49 -23.61 47.45
N VAL A 8 23.24 -23.18 47.67
CA VAL A 8 22.10 -23.57 46.84
C VAL A 8 22.01 -22.64 45.65
N LEU A 9 22.27 -23.15 44.45
CA LEU A 9 22.02 -22.47 43.19
C LEU A 9 20.53 -22.62 42.82
N LEU A 10 19.80 -21.51 42.87
CA LEU A 10 18.43 -21.43 42.41
C LEU A 10 18.45 -21.16 40.90
N ALA A 11 18.18 -22.15 40.06
CA ALA A 11 18.01 -21.98 38.63
C ALA A 11 16.61 -21.40 38.35
N VAL A 12 16.54 -20.12 37.96
CA VAL A 12 15.31 -19.51 37.47
C VAL A 12 15.16 -19.84 35.99
N CYS A 13 14.29 -20.81 35.67
CA CYS A 13 13.86 -21.05 34.31
C CYS A 13 12.85 -19.95 33.89
N LEU A 14 13.30 -18.96 33.14
CA LEU A 14 12.40 -18.06 32.40
C LEU A 14 11.78 -18.86 31.26
N GLY A 15 10.57 -19.33 31.45
CA GLY A 15 9.74 -19.88 30.41
C GLY A 15 9.26 -18.71 29.51
N ALA A 16 9.82 -18.57 28.31
CA ALA A 16 9.24 -17.72 27.28
C ALA A 16 7.89 -18.29 26.87
N ALA A 17 6.80 -17.69 27.33
CA ALA A 17 5.47 -17.97 26.83
C ALA A 17 5.40 -17.47 25.36
N VAL A 18 5.55 -18.37 24.41
CA VAL A 18 5.19 -18.13 23.01
C VAL A 18 3.67 -17.98 23.01
N LEU A 19 3.21 -16.72 22.89
CA LEU A 19 1.82 -16.44 22.58
C LEU A 19 1.55 -17.04 21.19
N ALA A 20 0.90 -18.19 21.16
CA ALA A 20 0.35 -18.77 19.94
C ALA A 20 -0.73 -17.82 19.45
N GLY A 21 -0.35 -16.89 18.58
CA GLY A 21 -1.32 -16.08 17.83
C GLY A 21 -2.26 -17.02 17.09
N ALA A 22 -3.55 -16.73 17.11
CA ALA A 22 -4.56 -17.48 16.37
C ALA A 22 -4.08 -17.63 14.92
N GLN A 23 -3.82 -18.87 14.51
CA GLN A 23 -3.35 -19.19 13.18
C GLN A 23 -4.50 -18.89 12.20
N ALA A 24 -4.30 -17.94 11.32
CA ALA A 24 -5.29 -17.66 10.29
C ALA A 24 -5.63 -18.95 9.53
N PRO A 25 -6.89 -19.14 9.11
CA PRO A 25 -7.30 -20.36 8.40
C PRO A 25 -6.39 -20.56 7.18
N THR A 26 -5.84 -21.75 7.04
CA THR A 26 -4.99 -22.13 5.91
C THR A 26 -5.86 -22.22 4.67
N LEU A 27 -5.93 -21.11 3.92
CA LEU A 27 -6.62 -21.09 2.64
C LEU A 27 -5.79 -21.82 1.58
N ALA A 28 -6.47 -22.51 0.69
CA ALA A 28 -5.80 -23.19 -0.41
C ALA A 28 -5.24 -22.17 -1.41
N PRO A 29 -4.01 -22.35 -1.94
CA PRO A 29 -3.40 -21.43 -2.89
C PRO A 29 -4.27 -21.13 -4.11
N ASN A 30 -4.38 -19.86 -4.46
CA ASN A 30 -5.08 -19.36 -5.64
C ASN A 30 -4.51 -18.01 -6.06
N GLU A 31 -3.49 -18.00 -6.88
CA GLU A 31 -2.81 -16.77 -7.27
C GLU A 31 -3.44 -16.06 -8.49
N LEU A 32 -4.58 -16.57 -8.98
CA LEU A 32 -5.49 -15.85 -9.88
C LEU A 32 -6.62 -15.10 -9.16
N GLY A 33 -6.71 -15.25 -7.83
CA GLY A 33 -7.72 -14.54 -7.04
C GLY A 33 -7.50 -13.02 -7.05
N ARG A 34 -8.51 -12.31 -6.60
CA ARG A 34 -8.52 -10.84 -6.57
C ARG A 34 -7.72 -10.28 -5.39
N VAL A 35 -7.17 -9.08 -5.57
CA VAL A 35 -6.35 -8.36 -4.59
C VAL A 35 -7.07 -7.08 -4.17
N MET A 36 -7.09 -6.79 -2.87
CA MET A 36 -7.60 -5.50 -2.39
C MET A 36 -6.50 -4.44 -2.50
N ILE A 37 -6.79 -3.36 -3.25
CA ILE A 37 -6.03 -2.11 -3.23
C ILE A 37 -6.89 -1.10 -2.46
N LEU A 38 -6.48 -0.77 -1.24
CA LEU A 38 -7.24 0.07 -0.32
C LEU A 38 -6.87 1.53 -0.49
N GLU A 39 -7.89 2.37 -0.62
CA GLU A 39 -7.75 3.82 -0.82
C GLU A 39 -8.13 4.55 0.46
N TYR A 40 -7.11 5.04 1.17
CA TYR A 40 -7.23 5.97 2.29
C TYR A 40 -6.97 7.40 1.83
N HIS A 41 -7.56 8.37 2.53
CA HIS A 41 -7.27 9.78 2.35
C HIS A 41 -6.74 10.38 3.67
N LYS A 42 -7.57 11.01 4.48
CA LYS A 42 -7.15 11.58 5.75
C LYS A 42 -7.11 10.53 6.85
N ILE A 43 -6.06 10.58 7.67
CA ILE A 43 -6.02 9.88 8.97
C ILE A 43 -6.15 10.97 10.02
N ASP A 44 -7.38 11.22 10.50
CA ASP A 44 -7.68 12.35 11.39
C ASP A 44 -9.03 12.15 12.11
N ASN A 45 -9.41 13.07 12.96
CA ASN A 45 -10.67 13.11 13.66
C ASN A 45 -11.52 14.33 13.24
N PRO A 46 -12.85 14.22 13.20
CA PRO A 46 -13.67 13.00 13.37
C PRO A 46 -13.72 12.12 12.13
N GLU A 47 -14.21 10.87 12.29
CA GLU A 47 -14.51 9.98 11.16
C GLU A 47 -15.48 10.65 10.17
N ALA A 48 -15.15 10.56 8.86
CA ALA A 48 -15.96 11.10 7.79
C ALA A 48 -15.71 10.31 6.48
N ARG A 49 -16.46 10.62 5.42
CA ARG A 49 -16.34 9.91 4.15
C ARG A 49 -14.88 9.75 3.65
N TRP A 50 -14.05 10.79 3.80
CA TRP A 50 -12.66 10.80 3.35
C TRP A 50 -11.68 10.91 4.53
N THR A 51 -12.14 10.59 5.73
CA THR A 51 -11.35 10.66 6.95
C THR A 51 -11.55 9.41 7.75
N ARG A 52 -10.47 8.66 7.94
CA ARG A 52 -10.41 7.49 8.82
C ARG A 52 -9.76 7.93 10.13
N THR A 53 -10.39 7.65 11.28
CA THR A 53 -9.73 7.98 12.54
C THR A 53 -8.50 7.12 12.76
N PRO A 54 -7.48 7.59 13.51
CA PRO A 54 -6.31 6.79 13.87
C PRO A 54 -6.67 5.44 14.49
N GLU A 55 -7.69 5.40 15.35
CA GLU A 55 -8.19 4.19 16.01
C GLU A 55 -8.80 3.23 14.99
N ASN A 56 -9.62 3.76 14.07
CA ASN A 56 -10.24 2.96 13.04
C ASN A 56 -9.21 2.44 12.01
N PHE A 57 -8.20 3.25 11.67
CA PHE A 57 -7.11 2.78 10.82
C PHE A 57 -6.34 1.63 11.48
N LYS A 58 -5.99 1.74 12.78
CA LYS A 58 -5.36 0.63 13.51
C LYS A 58 -6.26 -0.61 13.55
N ARG A 59 -7.57 -0.42 13.74
CA ARG A 59 -8.56 -1.53 13.71
C ARG A 59 -8.61 -2.19 12.33
N ASP A 60 -8.51 -1.43 11.24
CA ASP A 60 -8.48 -1.97 9.88
C ASP A 60 -7.26 -2.87 9.67
N LEU A 61 -6.06 -2.43 10.11
CA LEU A 61 -4.85 -3.24 10.06
C LEU A 61 -5.00 -4.53 10.85
N THR A 62 -5.61 -4.47 12.05
CA THR A 62 -5.90 -5.66 12.88
C THR A 62 -6.81 -6.63 12.15
N ARG A 63 -7.90 -6.14 11.56
CA ARG A 63 -8.86 -6.96 10.79
C ARG A 63 -8.22 -7.64 9.59
N LEU A 64 -7.28 -6.96 8.93
CA LEU A 64 -6.50 -7.51 7.82
C LEU A 64 -5.54 -8.58 8.30
N TRP A 65 -4.78 -8.31 9.36
CA TRP A 65 -3.84 -9.26 9.95
C TRP A 65 -4.52 -10.57 10.38
N GLU A 66 -5.60 -10.48 11.13
CA GLU A 66 -6.38 -11.63 11.63
C GLU A 66 -6.92 -12.51 10.50
N ARG A 67 -7.18 -11.92 9.31
CA ARG A 67 -7.62 -12.64 8.11
C ARG A 67 -6.49 -13.12 7.22
N GLY A 68 -5.25 -13.03 7.68
CA GLY A 68 -4.07 -13.49 6.95
C GLY A 68 -3.65 -12.59 5.79
N TYR A 69 -4.09 -11.31 5.74
CA TYR A 69 -3.54 -10.36 4.79
C TYR A 69 -2.17 -9.85 5.22
N ARG A 70 -1.33 -9.54 4.22
CA ARG A 70 0.01 -8.97 4.38
C ARG A 70 0.17 -7.82 3.41
N THR A 71 0.80 -6.73 3.83
CA THR A 71 1.03 -5.59 2.93
C THR A 71 2.06 -5.95 1.89
N VAL A 72 1.78 -5.57 0.64
CA VAL A 72 2.67 -5.74 -0.52
C VAL A 72 2.82 -4.39 -1.21
N ALA A 73 4.02 -4.10 -1.71
CA ALA A 73 4.23 -2.91 -2.50
C ALA A 73 3.41 -2.98 -3.81
N LEU A 74 2.80 -1.87 -4.20
CA LEU A 74 2.04 -1.81 -5.46
C LEU A 74 2.95 -2.14 -6.65
N THR A 75 4.20 -1.72 -6.61
CA THR A 75 5.20 -2.04 -7.65
C THR A 75 5.51 -3.52 -7.75
N ASP A 76 5.58 -4.25 -6.64
CA ASP A 76 5.76 -5.71 -6.65
C ASP A 76 4.52 -6.42 -7.22
N TYR A 77 3.33 -5.95 -6.89
CA TYR A 77 2.09 -6.44 -7.49
C TYR A 77 2.07 -6.21 -9.00
N LEU A 78 2.43 -5.00 -9.49
CA LEU A 78 2.49 -4.70 -10.92
C LEU A 78 3.51 -5.55 -11.67
N ASP A 79 4.61 -5.88 -11.02
CA ASP A 79 5.67 -6.72 -11.56
C ASP A 79 5.36 -8.22 -11.46
N GLY A 80 4.29 -8.61 -10.78
CA GLY A 80 3.96 -10.02 -10.50
C GLY A 80 4.94 -10.68 -9.51
N LYS A 81 5.58 -9.90 -8.65
CA LYS A 81 6.59 -10.35 -7.67
C LYS A 81 6.03 -10.39 -6.25
N ILE A 82 4.88 -11.04 -6.09
CA ILE A 82 4.24 -11.19 -4.78
C ILE A 82 4.92 -12.33 -4.02
N SER A 83 5.73 -11.99 -3.03
CA SER A 83 6.44 -12.96 -2.18
C SER A 83 5.84 -12.93 -0.77
N LEU A 84 4.98 -13.89 -0.48
CA LEU A 84 4.24 -14.00 0.79
C LEU A 84 4.30 -15.44 1.33
N PRO A 85 4.17 -15.65 2.64
CA PRO A 85 4.01 -16.98 3.19
C PRO A 85 2.80 -17.72 2.62
N ALA A 86 2.91 -19.03 2.44
CA ALA A 86 1.81 -19.87 1.97
C ALA A 86 0.53 -19.66 2.80
N GLY A 87 -0.63 -19.62 2.14
CA GLY A 87 -1.93 -19.43 2.78
C GLY A 87 -2.26 -17.98 3.16
N THR A 88 -1.35 -17.02 2.93
CA THR A 88 -1.62 -15.59 3.15
C THR A 88 -2.01 -14.87 1.87
N SER A 89 -2.51 -13.65 1.99
CA SER A 89 -3.01 -12.86 0.86
C SER A 89 -2.42 -11.46 0.84
N PRO A 90 -2.13 -10.91 -0.34
CA PRO A 90 -1.69 -9.54 -0.47
C PRO A 90 -2.82 -8.54 -0.17
N VAL A 91 -2.45 -7.43 0.44
CA VAL A 91 -3.23 -6.20 0.48
C VAL A 91 -2.31 -5.03 0.15
N ILE A 92 -2.80 -4.10 -0.65
CA ILE A 92 -2.05 -2.91 -1.03
C ILE A 92 -2.71 -1.70 -0.36
N LEU A 93 -1.91 -0.90 0.35
CA LEU A 93 -2.38 0.31 1.02
C LEU A 93 -1.99 1.52 0.16
N THR A 94 -2.94 2.38 -0.14
CA THR A 94 -2.71 3.64 -0.86
C THR A 94 -3.30 4.81 -0.09
N PHE A 95 -2.60 5.94 -0.10
CA PHE A 95 -3.01 7.17 0.58
C PHE A 95 -3.00 8.32 -0.42
N ASP A 96 -4.14 8.95 -0.66
CA ASP A 96 -4.27 10.06 -1.59
C ASP A 96 -4.21 11.42 -0.87
N ASP A 97 -3.92 12.50 -1.59
CA ASP A 97 -4.00 13.90 -1.17
C ASP A 97 -2.88 14.46 -0.28
N SER A 98 -1.90 13.71 0.15
CA SER A 98 -0.83 14.18 1.05
C SER A 98 -1.35 14.94 2.28
N SER A 99 -2.42 14.46 2.93
CA SER A 99 -2.99 15.15 4.10
C SER A 99 -2.10 15.06 5.34
N PRO A 100 -2.20 16.02 6.29
CA PRO A 100 -1.31 16.09 7.47
C PRO A 100 -1.28 14.83 8.31
N GLY A 101 -2.43 14.19 8.48
CA GLY A 101 -2.55 12.98 9.30
C GLY A 101 -1.96 11.72 8.67
N GLN A 102 -1.59 11.74 7.39
CA GLN A 102 -0.90 10.59 6.78
C GLN A 102 0.55 10.50 7.25
N PHE A 103 1.25 11.64 7.31
CA PHE A 103 2.63 11.70 7.76
C PHE A 103 2.94 13.03 8.46
N ARG A 104 3.09 12.99 9.77
CA ARG A 104 3.37 14.17 10.60
C ARG A 104 4.58 13.94 11.49
N TYR A 105 5.42 14.97 11.61
CA TYR A 105 6.44 15.05 12.64
C TYR A 105 5.95 15.89 13.81
N LEU A 106 6.31 15.46 15.03
CA LEU A 106 6.16 16.23 16.27
C LEU A 106 7.54 16.69 16.73
N GLN A 107 7.62 17.92 17.17
CA GLN A 107 8.83 18.43 17.78
C GLN A 107 8.91 17.98 19.25
N LYS A 108 10.01 17.30 19.61
CA LYS A 108 10.33 16.91 21.00
C LYS A 108 11.69 17.47 21.36
N GLY A 109 11.70 18.61 22.07
CA GLY A 109 12.94 19.36 22.33
C GLY A 109 13.58 19.85 21.04
N ALA A 110 14.82 19.45 20.76
CA ALA A 110 15.54 19.75 19.52
C ALA A 110 15.22 18.76 18.37
N ASP A 111 14.58 17.63 18.68
CA ASP A 111 14.36 16.53 17.73
C ASP A 111 12.98 16.55 17.08
N TRP A 112 12.91 16.01 15.87
CA TRP A 112 11.67 15.72 15.17
C TRP A 112 11.44 14.22 15.16
N VAL A 113 10.31 13.77 15.75
CA VAL A 113 9.89 12.37 15.80
C VAL A 113 8.60 12.18 15.00
N ILE A 114 8.42 11.01 14.41
CA ILE A 114 7.16 10.68 13.72
C ILE A 114 6.03 10.64 14.75
N ASP A 115 4.93 11.31 14.46
CA ASP A 115 3.74 11.27 15.29
C ASP A 115 3.16 9.84 15.31
N PRO A 116 3.07 9.19 16.48
CA PRO A 116 2.52 7.83 16.57
C PRO A 116 1.05 7.73 16.17
N ALA A 117 0.32 8.84 16.10
CA ALA A 117 -1.08 8.89 15.70
C ALA A 117 -1.28 9.19 14.19
N CYS A 118 -0.22 9.45 13.41
CA CYS A 118 -0.34 9.57 11.96
C CYS A 118 -0.27 8.22 11.26
N GLY A 119 -0.71 8.16 9.98
CA GLY A 119 -0.76 6.93 9.20
C GLY A 119 0.56 6.16 9.17
N VAL A 120 1.68 6.84 8.87
CA VAL A 120 3.03 6.23 8.90
C VAL A 120 3.36 5.70 10.30
N GLY A 121 3.15 6.50 11.35
CA GLY A 121 3.46 6.10 12.73
C GLY A 121 2.66 4.87 13.19
N ILE A 122 1.37 4.83 12.87
CA ILE A 122 0.49 3.68 13.18
C ILE A 122 0.92 2.44 12.40
N LEU A 123 1.16 2.56 11.09
CA LEU A 123 1.52 1.42 10.24
C LEU A 123 2.86 0.80 10.65
N GLU A 124 3.87 1.62 10.94
CA GLU A 124 5.17 1.13 11.42
C GLU A 124 5.11 0.50 12.82
N ALA A 125 4.32 1.09 13.72
CA ALA A 125 4.10 0.50 15.04
C ALA A 125 3.41 -0.85 14.92
N PHE A 126 2.36 -0.93 14.09
CA PHE A 126 1.64 -2.17 13.83
C PHE A 126 2.52 -3.26 13.23
N ALA A 127 3.37 -2.92 12.26
CA ALA A 127 4.30 -3.86 11.65
C ALA A 127 5.35 -4.40 12.64
N ARG A 128 5.79 -3.58 13.60
CA ARG A 128 6.67 -4.02 14.69
C ARG A 128 5.95 -4.95 15.69
N GLU A 129 4.70 -4.64 16.01
CA GLU A 129 3.86 -5.46 16.90
C GLU A 129 3.44 -6.79 16.25
N HIS A 130 3.37 -6.84 14.90
CA HIS A 130 2.90 -7.98 14.11
C HIS A 130 3.95 -8.38 13.04
N PRO A 131 5.04 -9.06 13.42
CA PRO A 131 6.08 -9.48 12.50
C PRO A 131 5.53 -10.27 11.31
N GLY A 132 5.91 -9.87 10.09
CA GLY A 132 5.43 -10.47 8.86
C GLY A 132 4.15 -9.83 8.29
N PHE A 133 3.53 -8.83 8.95
CA PHE A 133 2.46 -8.04 8.32
C PHE A 133 3.00 -7.17 7.19
N GLY A 134 4.17 -6.58 7.39
CA GLY A 134 4.77 -5.61 6.48
C GLY A 134 4.27 -4.18 6.76
N HIS A 135 4.90 -3.21 6.07
CA HIS A 135 4.52 -1.79 6.14
C HIS A 135 4.47 -1.14 4.76
N ALA A 136 4.43 -1.94 3.70
CA ALA A 136 4.37 -1.41 2.34
C ALA A 136 3.11 -0.57 2.13
N ALA A 137 3.28 0.63 1.55
CA ALA A 137 2.20 1.52 1.17
C ALA A 137 2.66 2.50 0.07
N THR A 138 1.70 3.07 -0.67
CA THR A 138 1.92 4.10 -1.68
C THR A 138 1.28 5.40 -1.22
N PHE A 139 2.04 6.49 -1.24
CA PHE A 139 1.55 7.84 -0.94
C PHE A 139 1.46 8.65 -2.23
N TYR A 140 0.25 8.94 -2.68
CA TYR A 140 -0.04 9.76 -3.85
C TYR A 140 0.00 11.24 -3.45
N VAL A 141 1.05 11.94 -3.89
CA VAL A 141 1.38 13.26 -3.38
C VAL A 141 0.97 14.39 -4.34
N LEU A 142 0.66 15.55 -3.75
CA LEU A 142 0.23 16.79 -4.39
C LEU A 142 1.26 17.92 -4.15
N PRO A 143 2.41 17.95 -4.84
CA PRO A 143 3.49 18.86 -4.49
C PRO A 143 3.20 20.35 -4.68
N GLY A 144 2.21 20.71 -5.49
CA GLY A 144 1.80 22.09 -5.73
C GLY A 144 0.42 22.43 -5.17
N ALA A 145 -0.14 21.56 -4.31
CA ALA A 145 -1.39 21.85 -3.62
C ALA A 145 -1.20 22.96 -2.59
N LYS A 146 -2.32 23.58 -2.19
CA LYS A 146 -2.34 24.51 -1.06
C LYS A 146 -2.51 23.74 0.25
N ALA A 147 -2.08 24.36 1.37
CA ALA A 147 -2.35 23.83 2.69
C ALA A 147 -3.86 23.49 2.86
N PRO A 148 -4.16 22.38 3.55
CA PRO A 148 -3.29 21.50 4.32
C PRO A 148 -2.68 20.33 3.53
N ASN A 149 -2.88 20.24 2.21
CA ASN A 149 -2.46 19.11 1.39
C ASN A 149 -1.11 19.34 0.68
N ASP A 150 -0.39 20.39 1.05
CA ASP A 150 0.95 20.73 0.57
C ASP A 150 2.02 19.84 1.21
N LEU A 151 2.10 18.58 0.73
CA LEU A 151 3.03 17.58 1.22
C LEU A 151 2.97 17.40 2.76
N PHE A 152 1.76 17.03 3.22
CA PHE A 152 1.48 16.72 4.62
C PHE A 152 1.57 17.95 5.57
N ASN A 153 1.34 19.17 5.04
CA ASN A 153 1.20 20.42 5.80
C ASN A 153 2.35 20.75 6.79
N GLN A 154 3.57 20.43 6.43
CA GLN A 154 4.79 20.85 7.15
C GLN A 154 5.84 21.19 6.10
N ALA A 155 5.69 22.35 5.46
CA ALA A 155 6.45 22.74 4.28
C ALA A 155 7.97 22.64 4.47
N ASP A 156 8.50 23.08 5.63
CA ASP A 156 9.93 23.00 5.95
C ASP A 156 10.44 21.55 6.10
N LEU A 157 9.56 20.61 6.34
CA LEU A 157 9.87 19.18 6.50
C LEU A 157 9.50 18.34 5.28
N ALA A 158 8.93 18.96 4.24
CA ALA A 158 8.45 18.23 3.05
C ALA A 158 9.54 17.36 2.41
N GLY A 159 10.74 17.92 2.18
CA GLY A 159 11.87 17.17 1.67
C GLY A 159 12.28 16.00 2.55
N ARG A 160 12.35 16.23 3.88
CA ARG A 160 12.67 15.18 4.85
C ARG A 160 11.63 14.04 4.84
N LYS A 161 10.34 14.38 4.69
CA LYS A 161 9.27 13.39 4.60
C LYS A 161 9.39 12.54 3.35
N LEU A 162 9.61 13.15 2.18
CA LEU A 162 9.79 12.41 0.93
C LEU A 162 11.02 11.51 0.98
N GLN A 163 12.16 12.00 1.50
CA GLN A 163 13.36 11.20 1.69
C GLN A 163 13.12 10.03 2.64
N TYR A 164 12.38 10.26 3.73
CA TYR A 164 12.02 9.21 4.68
C TYR A 164 11.17 8.14 3.98
N LEU A 165 10.08 8.51 3.32
CA LEU A 165 9.23 7.56 2.61
C LEU A 165 10.04 6.70 1.64
N ALA A 166 10.86 7.32 0.79
CA ALA A 166 11.69 6.60 -0.17
C ALA A 166 12.72 5.69 0.52
N SER A 167 13.36 6.12 1.61
CA SER A 167 14.37 5.34 2.34
C SER A 167 13.80 4.15 3.09
N GLN A 168 12.52 4.22 3.51
CA GLN A 168 11.82 3.12 4.18
C GLN A 168 11.10 2.17 3.20
N GLY A 169 11.27 2.38 1.88
CA GLY A 169 10.66 1.52 0.87
C GLY A 169 9.17 1.79 0.61
N TYR A 170 8.63 2.91 1.10
CA TYR A 170 7.32 3.37 0.68
C TYR A 170 7.37 3.88 -0.76
N GLU A 171 6.33 3.61 -1.52
CA GLU A 171 6.18 4.21 -2.84
C GLU A 171 5.61 5.63 -2.70
N ILE A 172 6.21 6.57 -3.45
CA ILE A 172 5.65 7.90 -3.67
C ILE A 172 5.02 7.87 -5.07
N GLY A 173 3.71 8.07 -5.14
CA GLY A 173 2.96 8.07 -6.40
C GLY A 173 2.55 9.48 -6.85
N ASN A 174 2.24 9.62 -8.13
CA ASN A 174 1.79 10.88 -8.70
C ASN A 174 0.29 11.09 -8.45
N HIS A 175 -0.10 12.25 -7.89
CA HIS A 175 -1.52 12.64 -7.77
C HIS A 175 -1.80 13.95 -8.49
N THR A 176 -1.03 14.25 -9.53
CA THR A 176 -0.93 15.55 -10.20
C THR A 176 -0.25 16.63 -9.34
N LEU A 177 -0.06 17.81 -9.89
CA LEU A 177 0.60 18.91 -9.16
C LEU A 177 -0.31 19.52 -8.07
N TRP A 178 -1.59 19.78 -8.41
CA TRP A 178 -2.53 20.46 -7.50
C TRP A 178 -3.93 19.81 -7.43
N HIS A 179 -4.05 18.50 -7.63
CA HIS A 179 -5.33 17.76 -7.67
C HIS A 179 -6.20 18.11 -8.89
N ALA A 180 -5.58 18.20 -10.08
CA ALA A 180 -6.28 18.56 -11.30
C ALA A 180 -7.21 17.45 -11.80
N GLU A 181 -8.48 17.76 -12.07
CA GLU A 181 -9.41 16.89 -12.77
C GLU A 181 -9.03 16.82 -14.26
N LEU A 182 -8.23 15.82 -14.64
CA LEU A 182 -7.51 15.79 -15.91
C LEU A 182 -8.42 15.86 -17.15
N ALA A 183 -9.65 15.33 -17.08
CA ALA A 183 -10.62 15.41 -18.18
C ALA A 183 -10.96 16.84 -18.61
N ARG A 184 -10.80 17.81 -17.71
CA ARG A 184 -11.15 19.22 -17.96
C ARG A 184 -10.05 20.02 -18.65
N TYR A 185 -8.88 19.44 -18.84
CA TYR A 185 -7.71 20.19 -19.29
C TYR A 185 -7.19 19.70 -20.66
N PRO A 186 -6.61 20.61 -21.46
CA PRO A 186 -5.93 20.25 -22.69
C PRO A 186 -4.62 19.50 -22.39
N GLU A 187 -4.09 18.82 -23.39
CA GLU A 187 -2.86 18.01 -23.31
C GLU A 187 -1.70 18.73 -22.60
N ALA A 188 -1.41 19.96 -23.00
CA ALA A 188 -0.30 20.73 -22.43
C ALA A 188 -0.42 20.88 -20.91
N THR A 189 -1.63 21.12 -20.39
CA THR A 189 -1.88 21.22 -18.95
C THR A 189 -1.77 19.85 -18.27
N VAL A 190 -2.34 18.79 -18.87
CA VAL A 190 -2.23 17.43 -18.32
C VAL A 190 -0.76 17.03 -18.17
N ARG A 191 0.04 17.23 -19.24
CA ARG A 191 1.47 16.94 -19.22
C ARG A 191 2.21 17.78 -18.17
N ASP A 192 1.90 19.07 -18.07
CA ASP A 192 2.50 19.95 -17.06
C ASP A 192 2.19 19.51 -15.63
N GLN A 193 0.97 19.09 -15.34
CA GLN A 193 0.57 18.56 -14.04
C GLN A 193 1.42 17.37 -13.61
N LEU A 194 1.60 16.41 -14.50
CA LEU A 194 2.29 15.16 -14.20
C LEU A 194 3.81 15.32 -14.19
N ALA A 195 4.37 16.06 -15.14
CA ALA A 195 5.80 16.32 -15.24
C ALA A 195 6.32 17.24 -14.12
N THR A 196 5.57 18.31 -13.80
CA THR A 196 6.00 19.22 -12.73
C THR A 196 5.93 18.56 -11.36
N ALA A 197 4.95 17.70 -11.11
CA ALA A 197 4.90 16.89 -9.89
C ALA A 197 6.14 15.97 -9.79
N GLN A 198 6.52 15.30 -10.89
CA GLN A 198 7.74 14.48 -10.97
C GLN A 198 9.00 15.31 -10.65
N ALA A 199 9.15 16.48 -11.30
CA ALA A 199 10.28 17.38 -11.08
C ALA A 199 10.38 17.84 -9.63
N TRP A 200 9.24 18.09 -9.00
CA TRP A 200 9.18 18.55 -7.63
C TRP A 200 9.71 17.48 -6.65
N VAL A 201 9.28 16.24 -6.79
CA VAL A 201 9.78 15.14 -5.94
C VAL A 201 11.25 14.86 -6.18
N GLN A 202 11.73 14.93 -7.41
CA GLN A 202 13.15 14.72 -7.73
C GLN A 202 14.10 15.76 -7.11
N ARG A 203 13.64 16.97 -6.81
CA ARG A 203 14.47 17.96 -6.09
C ARG A 203 14.83 17.49 -4.69
N HIS A 204 13.98 16.67 -4.07
CA HIS A 204 14.16 16.18 -2.69
C HIS A 204 14.66 14.73 -2.63
N VAL A 205 14.33 13.94 -3.65
CA VAL A 205 14.75 12.54 -3.80
C VAL A 205 15.35 12.38 -5.19
N PRO A 206 16.63 12.72 -5.39
CA PRO A 206 17.30 12.67 -6.70
C PRO A 206 17.18 11.29 -7.35
N GLY A 207 16.81 11.28 -8.64
CA GLY A 207 16.64 10.04 -9.41
C GLY A 207 15.31 9.31 -9.17
N TYR A 208 14.48 9.72 -8.19
CA TYR A 208 13.18 9.11 -7.96
C TYR A 208 12.25 9.29 -9.17
N ARG A 209 11.53 8.23 -9.54
CA ARG A 209 10.52 8.28 -10.60
C ARG A 209 9.22 7.70 -10.10
N PHE A 210 8.14 8.43 -10.32
CA PHE A 210 6.80 7.89 -10.13
C PHE A 210 6.58 6.73 -11.09
N ARG A 211 6.21 5.58 -10.57
CA ARG A 211 5.78 4.42 -11.37
C ARG A 211 4.27 4.40 -11.56
N THR A 212 3.52 5.05 -10.68
CA THR A 212 2.07 4.99 -10.68
C THR A 212 1.44 6.38 -10.54
N VAL A 213 0.23 6.53 -11.05
CA VAL A 213 -0.60 7.72 -10.88
C VAL A 213 -1.99 7.32 -10.38
N ALA A 214 -2.45 7.95 -9.30
CA ALA A 214 -3.86 7.93 -8.92
C ALA A 214 -4.54 9.17 -9.51
N LEU A 215 -5.66 8.96 -10.21
CA LEU A 215 -6.34 10.07 -10.87
C LEU A 215 -7.23 10.85 -9.89
N PRO A 216 -7.01 12.16 -9.70
CA PRO A 216 -7.95 12.99 -8.96
C PRO A 216 -9.37 12.82 -9.48
N HIS A 217 -10.33 12.58 -8.57
CA HIS A 217 -11.74 12.32 -8.88
C HIS A 217 -11.98 11.07 -9.80
N GLY A 218 -11.00 10.23 -10.03
CA GLY A 218 -11.06 9.14 -11.00
C GLY A 218 -11.17 9.62 -12.46
N SER A 219 -10.79 10.87 -12.72
CA SER A 219 -11.06 11.56 -14.00
C SER A 219 -9.90 11.37 -14.98
N TYR A 220 -10.10 10.51 -15.96
CA TYR A 220 -9.13 10.28 -17.04
C TYR A 220 -9.00 11.50 -17.94
N PRO A 221 -7.80 11.81 -18.48
CA PRO A 221 -7.66 12.80 -19.52
C PRO A 221 -8.36 12.32 -20.80
N LYS A 222 -8.60 13.27 -21.74
CA LYS A 222 -9.25 12.97 -23.03
C LYS A 222 -8.55 11.84 -23.79
N GLU A 223 -7.23 11.82 -23.77
CA GLU A 223 -6.41 10.76 -24.35
C GLU A 223 -5.63 10.06 -23.21
N LEU A 224 -5.85 8.79 -23.05
CA LEU A 224 -5.24 7.97 -22.00
C LEU A 224 -3.70 8.07 -22.01
N GLY A 225 -3.10 8.11 -23.20
CA GLY A 225 -1.65 8.20 -23.38
C GLY A 225 -1.01 9.39 -22.68
N TRP A 226 -1.76 10.49 -22.48
CA TRP A 226 -1.24 11.67 -21.75
C TRP A 226 -1.01 11.38 -20.27
N ALA A 227 -1.76 10.45 -19.68
CA ALA A 227 -1.52 10.03 -18.30
C ALA A 227 -0.44 8.94 -18.20
N VAL A 228 -0.19 8.19 -19.27
CA VAL A 228 0.80 7.11 -19.28
C VAL A 228 2.23 7.66 -19.38
N SER A 229 2.48 8.58 -20.32
CA SER A 229 3.83 9.13 -20.50
C SER A 229 3.81 10.47 -21.21
N GLY A 230 4.82 11.27 -20.93
CA GLY A 230 4.99 12.55 -21.59
C GLY A 230 6.15 13.36 -21.06
N GLU A 231 6.18 14.59 -21.52
CA GLU A 231 7.18 15.58 -21.14
C GLU A 231 6.54 16.96 -21.03
N ALA A 232 6.96 17.75 -20.04
CA ALA A 232 6.73 19.18 -19.97
C ALA A 232 7.89 19.84 -19.21
N LYS A 233 8.27 21.06 -19.63
CA LYS A 233 9.32 21.87 -18.99
C LYS A 233 10.65 21.12 -18.80
N GLY A 234 11.03 20.27 -19.77
CA GLY A 234 12.26 19.47 -19.71
C GLY A 234 12.23 18.29 -18.74
N MET A 235 11.06 17.96 -18.16
CA MET A 235 10.88 16.79 -17.29
C MET A 235 9.99 15.77 -17.97
N THR A 236 10.49 14.54 -18.09
CA THR A 236 9.75 13.39 -18.57
C THR A 236 9.08 12.65 -17.40
N TYR A 237 7.94 12.03 -17.67
CA TYR A 237 7.27 11.10 -16.75
C TYR A 237 6.80 9.85 -17.51
N LYS A 238 6.69 8.76 -16.78
CA LYS A 238 6.12 7.51 -17.28
C LYS A 238 5.49 6.76 -16.11
N HIS A 239 4.22 6.39 -16.26
CA HIS A 239 3.50 5.58 -15.29
C HIS A 239 3.27 4.18 -15.85
N ASP A 240 3.56 3.17 -15.05
CA ASP A 240 3.32 1.76 -15.35
C ASP A 240 1.86 1.38 -15.06
N ALA A 241 1.19 2.15 -14.17
CA ALA A 241 -0.20 1.93 -13.82
C ALA A 241 -0.95 3.23 -13.48
N ILE A 242 -2.27 3.18 -13.71
CA ILE A 242 -3.23 4.24 -13.39
C ILE A 242 -4.27 3.66 -12.45
N LEU A 243 -4.46 4.29 -11.28
CA LEU A 243 -5.41 3.86 -10.27
C LEU A 243 -6.69 4.68 -10.33
N MET A 244 -7.81 3.97 -10.30
CA MET A 244 -9.14 4.55 -10.23
C MET A 244 -9.51 4.88 -8.77
N VAL A 245 -10.53 5.74 -8.57
CA VAL A 245 -11.08 6.07 -7.24
C VAL A 245 -11.90 4.92 -6.64
N ALA A 246 -12.47 4.05 -7.48
CA ALA A 246 -13.35 2.98 -7.04
C ALA A 246 -13.27 1.77 -8.01
N GLY A 247 -14.15 0.79 -7.84
CA GLY A 247 -14.26 -0.36 -8.76
C GLY A 247 -14.11 -1.71 -8.04
N GLY A 248 -13.72 -1.70 -6.76
CA GLY A 248 -13.62 -2.91 -5.96
C GLY A 248 -12.25 -3.59 -6.00
N ALA A 249 -12.20 -4.87 -5.68
CA ALA A 249 -10.94 -5.61 -5.66
C ALA A 249 -10.39 -5.82 -7.07
N ALA A 250 -9.08 -5.57 -7.23
CA ALA A 250 -8.37 -5.67 -8.50
C ALA A 250 -8.15 -7.13 -8.95
N PRO A 251 -8.04 -7.42 -10.25
CA PRO A 251 -7.60 -8.73 -10.73
C PRO A 251 -6.19 -9.07 -10.23
N SER A 252 -5.85 -10.35 -10.19
CA SER A 252 -4.47 -10.78 -10.01
C SER A 252 -3.57 -10.23 -11.13
N PRO A 253 -2.30 -9.87 -10.86
CA PRO A 253 -1.36 -9.47 -11.90
C PRO A 253 -1.03 -10.61 -12.88
N HIS A 254 -1.37 -11.84 -12.50
CA HIS A 254 -1.20 -13.04 -13.34
C HIS A 254 -2.42 -13.36 -14.21
N ALA A 255 -3.52 -12.63 -14.05
CA ALA A 255 -4.74 -12.89 -14.79
C ALA A 255 -4.75 -12.26 -16.19
N LYS A 256 -5.40 -12.91 -17.17
CA LYS A 256 -5.54 -12.38 -18.55
C LYS A 256 -6.24 -11.02 -18.63
N ASN A 257 -7.14 -10.74 -17.68
CA ASN A 257 -7.89 -9.49 -17.60
C ASN A 257 -7.20 -8.43 -16.73
N PHE A 258 -5.93 -8.64 -16.39
CA PHE A 258 -5.15 -7.63 -15.70
C PHE A 258 -4.89 -6.44 -16.62
N ASP A 259 -5.41 -5.29 -16.23
CA ASP A 259 -5.20 -4.02 -16.94
C ASP A 259 -4.61 -2.99 -15.97
N PRO A 260 -3.29 -2.73 -16.04
CA PRO A 260 -2.64 -1.78 -15.15
C PRO A 260 -3.08 -0.33 -15.39
N LEU A 261 -3.67 0.00 -16.55
CA LEU A 261 -4.11 1.36 -16.84
C LEU A 261 -5.52 1.67 -16.32
N HIS A 262 -6.22 0.68 -15.77
CA HIS A 262 -7.55 0.82 -15.18
C HIS A 262 -7.65 0.01 -13.87
N LEU A 263 -6.69 0.22 -12.93
CA LEU A 263 -6.68 -0.51 -11.66
C LEU A 263 -7.75 0.00 -10.72
N PRO A 264 -8.73 -0.85 -10.36
CA PRO A 264 -9.75 -0.48 -9.40
C PRO A 264 -9.21 -0.46 -7.98
N ARG A 265 -9.81 0.37 -7.12
CA ARG A 265 -9.52 0.44 -5.69
C ARG A 265 -10.79 0.27 -4.86
N ILE A 266 -10.61 0.00 -3.60
CA ILE A 266 -11.66 -0.05 -2.58
C ILE A 266 -11.49 1.18 -1.69
N GLN A 267 -12.47 2.08 -1.70
CA GLN A 267 -12.52 3.20 -0.77
C GLN A 267 -12.67 2.67 0.66
N VAL A 268 -11.77 3.11 1.56
CA VAL A 268 -11.89 2.71 2.96
C VAL A 268 -12.89 3.63 3.67
N VAL A 269 -14.14 3.40 3.33
CA VAL A 269 -15.30 3.81 4.10
C VAL A 269 -15.94 2.54 4.67
N ASP A 270 -16.52 2.59 5.87
CA ASP A 270 -16.95 1.39 6.59
C ASP A 270 -17.72 0.41 5.71
N LYS A 271 -18.70 0.93 4.95
CA LYS A 271 -19.58 0.11 4.12
C LYS A 271 -18.84 -0.68 3.04
N ASP A 272 -17.92 -0.06 2.32
CA ASP A 272 -17.23 -0.70 1.19
C ASP A 272 -16.12 -1.64 1.67
N PHE A 273 -15.38 -1.23 2.70
CA PHE A 273 -14.36 -2.08 3.30
C PHE A 273 -14.95 -3.31 3.97
N ASP A 274 -16.04 -3.15 4.75
CA ASP A 274 -16.78 -4.24 5.39
C ASP A 274 -17.38 -5.20 4.37
N TYR A 275 -17.92 -4.67 3.27
CA TYR A 275 -18.42 -5.48 2.17
C TYR A 275 -17.33 -6.40 1.62
N TRP A 276 -16.16 -5.86 1.26
CA TRP A 276 -15.10 -6.66 0.64
C TRP A 276 -14.46 -7.66 1.61
N LEU A 277 -14.26 -7.33 2.88
CA LEU A 277 -13.82 -8.30 3.87
C LEU A 277 -14.83 -9.44 4.02
N THR A 278 -16.12 -9.11 4.17
CA THR A 278 -17.19 -10.11 4.27
C THR A 278 -17.32 -10.93 2.99
N TYR A 279 -17.17 -10.31 1.83
CA TYR A 279 -17.22 -10.99 0.54
C TYR A 279 -16.14 -12.08 0.45
N PHE A 280 -14.90 -11.77 0.78
CA PHE A 280 -13.81 -12.74 0.75
C PHE A 280 -13.87 -13.78 1.87
N ASP A 281 -14.44 -13.45 3.03
CA ASP A 281 -14.71 -14.43 4.08
C ASP A 281 -15.73 -15.50 3.59
N ARG A 282 -16.74 -15.08 2.82
CA ARG A 282 -17.78 -15.97 2.24
C ARG A 282 -17.37 -16.64 0.93
N ASN A 283 -16.45 -16.05 0.19
CA ASN A 283 -16.00 -16.51 -1.12
C ASN A 283 -14.46 -16.63 -1.16
N PRO A 284 -13.86 -17.53 -0.34
CA PRO A 284 -12.40 -17.64 -0.25
C PRO A 284 -11.74 -18.04 -1.56
N GLY A 285 -12.46 -18.69 -2.47
CA GLY A 285 -11.98 -19.03 -3.82
C GLY A 285 -11.80 -17.84 -4.77
N GLU A 286 -12.37 -16.68 -4.43
CA GLU A 286 -12.20 -15.44 -5.21
C GLU A 286 -11.00 -14.60 -4.75
N ARG A 287 -10.40 -14.94 -3.61
CA ARG A 287 -9.31 -14.23 -2.99
C ARG A 287 -7.97 -14.74 -3.52
N TYR A 288 -7.02 -13.82 -3.77
CA TYR A 288 -5.63 -14.20 -4.00
C TYR A 288 -5.07 -14.87 -2.72
N VAL A 289 -4.51 -16.06 -2.86
CA VAL A 289 -3.85 -16.79 -1.77
C VAL A 289 -2.51 -17.31 -2.30
N SER A 290 -1.42 -16.90 -1.65
CA SER A 290 -0.06 -17.31 -2.01
C SER A 290 0.18 -18.80 -1.74
N ASP A 291 0.96 -19.44 -2.59
CA ASP A 291 1.50 -20.79 -2.38
C ASP A 291 2.81 -20.80 -1.57
N GLY A 292 3.42 -19.63 -1.36
CA GLY A 292 4.67 -19.45 -0.61
C GLY A 292 5.94 -19.53 -1.46
N ASP A 293 5.83 -19.82 -2.75
CA ASP A 293 6.97 -19.91 -3.67
C ASP A 293 6.90 -18.80 -4.73
N PRO A 294 7.75 -17.74 -4.67
CA PRO A 294 7.70 -16.64 -5.63
C PRO A 294 8.13 -17.04 -7.06
N THR A 295 8.55 -18.28 -7.29
CA THR A 295 8.92 -18.80 -8.62
C THR A 295 7.79 -19.55 -9.30
N THR A 296 6.65 -19.69 -8.62
CA THR A 296 5.46 -20.36 -9.14
C THR A 296 4.23 -19.45 -9.12
N VAL A 297 3.22 -19.82 -9.89
CA VAL A 297 1.87 -19.24 -9.86
C VAL A 297 0.90 -20.39 -9.74
N THR A 298 0.41 -20.64 -8.53
CA THR A 298 -0.54 -21.73 -8.28
C THR A 298 -1.97 -21.28 -8.48
N VAL A 299 -2.69 -22.00 -9.35
CA VAL A 299 -4.06 -21.70 -9.75
C VAL A 299 -5.03 -22.81 -9.41
N ALA A 300 -6.30 -22.49 -9.23
CA ALA A 300 -7.35 -23.49 -9.00
C ALA A 300 -7.54 -24.38 -10.23
N SER A 301 -7.99 -25.63 -10.00
CA SER A 301 -8.26 -26.58 -11.08
C SER A 301 -9.23 -26.02 -12.15
N GLY A 302 -8.91 -26.23 -13.43
CA GLY A 302 -9.68 -25.75 -14.56
C GLY A 302 -9.54 -24.24 -14.84
N THR A 303 -8.61 -23.54 -14.18
CA THR A 303 -8.45 -22.07 -14.37
C THR A 303 -7.17 -21.66 -15.11
N THR A 304 -6.32 -22.59 -15.50
CA THR A 304 -5.06 -22.31 -16.25
C THR A 304 -5.30 -21.47 -17.51
N GLY A 305 -6.44 -21.67 -18.19
CA GLY A 305 -6.86 -20.86 -19.34
C GLY A 305 -7.08 -19.37 -19.04
N LYS A 306 -7.17 -18.97 -17.76
CA LYS A 306 -7.34 -17.57 -17.30
C LYS A 306 -6.00 -16.90 -16.97
N VAL A 307 -4.88 -17.63 -17.02
CA VAL A 307 -3.55 -17.09 -16.78
C VAL A 307 -3.13 -16.22 -17.95
N GLY A 308 -2.66 -15.01 -17.64
CA GLY A 308 -2.09 -14.06 -18.59
C GLY A 308 -0.60 -14.31 -18.84
N ALA A 309 0.10 -13.28 -19.28
CA ALA A 309 1.55 -13.32 -19.45
C ALA A 309 2.24 -13.30 -18.08
N VAL A 310 2.66 -14.46 -17.59
CA VAL A 310 3.39 -14.58 -16.32
C VAL A 310 4.88 -14.38 -16.62
N LYS A 311 5.50 -13.40 -15.97
CA LYS A 311 6.93 -13.13 -16.09
C LYS A 311 7.70 -14.11 -15.18
N ALA A 312 8.47 -15.00 -15.78
CA ALA A 312 9.47 -15.85 -15.12
C ALA A 312 8.97 -16.85 -14.06
N ALA A 313 7.67 -17.11 -13.97
CA ALA A 313 7.11 -18.07 -13.02
C ALA A 313 6.55 -19.30 -13.73
N ARG A 314 6.64 -20.45 -13.07
CA ARG A 314 6.00 -21.70 -13.51
C ARG A 314 4.57 -21.75 -13.03
N VAL A 315 3.61 -21.96 -13.94
CA VAL A 315 2.20 -22.15 -13.56
C VAL A 315 1.98 -23.57 -13.06
N ILE A 316 1.36 -23.69 -11.89
CA ILE A 316 0.98 -24.95 -11.25
C ILE A 316 -0.54 -24.97 -11.08
N GLU A 317 -1.18 -25.99 -11.61
CA GLU A 317 -2.60 -26.23 -11.38
C GLU A 317 -2.77 -27.09 -10.11
N ARG A 318 -3.51 -26.55 -9.15
CA ARG A 318 -3.86 -27.29 -7.93
C ARG A 318 -4.87 -28.40 -8.27
N ARG A 319 -4.58 -29.61 -7.82
CA ARG A 319 -5.49 -30.77 -7.89
C ARG A 319 -6.61 -30.68 -6.86
#